data_8a4df4396d8fef9ff38beb11aea0b441
#
_entry.id   8a4df4396d8fef9ff38beb11aea0b441
#
_cell.length_a   1.000
_cell.length_b   1.000
_cell.length_c   1.000
_cell.angle_alpha   90.00
_cell.angle_beta   90.00
_cell.angle_gamma   90.00
#
_symmetry.space_group_name_H-M   'P 1'
#
loop_
_entity.id
_entity.type
_entity.pdbx_description
1 polymer ?
#
loop_
_entity_poly.entity_id
_entity_poly.type
_entity_poly.pdbx_seq_one_letter_code
_entity_poly.pdbx_strand_id
1 'polypeptide(L)'
;MKTLFFEVLDTLVRLTHFETEGARLIRDELNMKIPLEELANQFKKEWEDRYNALMSKGVYRSLRQLARETMISLLRKYSLSLSPAELDYFGNALSSLVVETSELYPDVIDAINALTQMGVPMYILTNLDNDIAKKILLRNNLLRYFKGVVSSDLTKIGKPAVKIFQAALNRAGVSPNDALIVSGLVEDVIGAKFLDLKVVFVRRTDVQLPVKPFYEITTLSQLPEIINKINQ
;
A
#
# COMPACT_ATOMS: atom_id res chain seq x y z
N MET A 1 -25.67 5.86 -3.02
CA MET A 1 -24.46 5.74 -3.89
C MET A 1 -23.30 5.27 -3.03
N LYS A 2 -22.57 4.26 -3.46
CA LYS A 2 -21.47 3.68 -2.68
C LYS A 2 -20.29 4.65 -2.55
N THR A 3 -19.64 4.63 -1.38
CA THR A 3 -18.37 5.30 -1.14
C THR A 3 -17.23 4.28 -1.37
N LEU A 4 -16.19 4.67 -2.09
CA LEU A 4 -15.07 3.80 -2.40
C LEU A 4 -13.85 4.13 -1.53
N PHE A 5 -13.20 3.10 -0.99
CA PHE A 5 -11.94 3.19 -0.27
C PHE A 5 -10.87 2.44 -1.07
N PHE A 6 -9.88 3.17 -1.55
CA PHE A 6 -8.80 2.61 -2.35
C PHE A 6 -7.53 2.38 -1.52
N GLU A 7 -6.92 1.21 -1.68
CA GLU A 7 -5.51 1.03 -1.32
C GLU A 7 -4.62 1.76 -2.33
N VAL A 8 -3.41 2.16 -1.91
CA VAL A 8 -2.42 2.85 -2.75
C VAL A 8 -1.53 1.86 -3.49
N LEU A 9 -0.70 1.10 -2.73
CA LEU A 9 0.22 0.12 -3.31
C LEU A 9 -0.53 -1.07 -3.87
N ASP A 10 -0.03 -1.62 -4.97
CA ASP A 10 -0.61 -2.77 -5.67
C ASP A 10 -2.10 -2.63 -6.00
N THR A 11 -2.57 -1.38 -6.08
CA THR A 11 -3.93 -1.03 -6.49
C THR A 11 -3.91 0.14 -7.46
N LEU A 12 -3.48 1.31 -7.00
CA LEU A 12 -3.32 2.53 -7.80
C LEU A 12 -1.91 2.65 -8.39
N VAL A 13 -0.90 2.30 -7.59
CA VAL A 13 0.52 2.37 -7.99
C VAL A 13 1.23 1.05 -7.72
N ARG A 14 2.26 0.80 -8.52
CA ARG A 14 3.29 -0.23 -8.29
C ARG A 14 4.61 0.45 -7.97
N LEU A 15 5.50 -0.27 -7.29
CA LEU A 15 6.88 0.16 -7.14
C LEU A 15 7.71 -0.42 -8.28
N THR A 16 8.33 0.46 -9.08
CA THR A 16 9.20 0.06 -10.18
C THR A 16 10.65 0.28 -9.77
N HIS A 17 11.48 -0.77 -9.91
CA HIS A 17 12.91 -0.71 -9.57
C HIS A 17 13.24 -0.41 -8.09
N PHE A 18 12.27 -0.45 -7.17
CA PHE A 18 12.49 -0.15 -5.74
C PHE A 18 13.62 -1.01 -5.15
N GLU A 19 13.61 -2.31 -5.41
CA GLU A 19 14.59 -3.24 -4.89
C GLU A 19 16.00 -2.96 -5.44
N THR A 20 16.09 -2.66 -6.72
CA THR A 20 17.38 -2.35 -7.39
C THR A 20 17.93 -1.02 -6.92
N GLU A 21 17.11 0.02 -6.83
CA GLU A 21 17.54 1.34 -6.38
C GLU A 21 17.86 1.35 -4.88
N GLY A 22 17.08 0.61 -4.07
CA GLY A 22 17.40 0.41 -2.65
C GLY A 22 18.72 -0.32 -2.44
N ALA A 23 18.99 -1.38 -3.20
CA ALA A 23 20.26 -2.08 -3.16
C ALA A 23 21.42 -1.21 -3.65
N ARG A 24 21.21 -0.39 -4.69
CA ARG A 24 22.21 0.55 -5.19
C ARG A 24 22.59 1.56 -4.10
N LEU A 25 21.59 2.19 -3.47
CA LEU A 25 21.80 3.12 -2.35
C LEU A 25 22.61 2.46 -1.23
N ILE A 26 22.23 1.26 -0.80
CA ILE A 26 22.90 0.53 0.29
C ILE A 26 24.34 0.20 -0.09
N ARG A 27 24.54 -0.34 -1.30
CA ARG A 27 25.87 -0.73 -1.78
C ARG A 27 26.82 0.44 -1.86
N ASP A 28 26.36 1.55 -2.42
CA ASP A 28 27.20 2.71 -2.71
C ASP A 28 27.54 3.47 -1.42
N GLU A 29 26.58 3.67 -0.52
CA GLU A 29 26.79 4.33 0.78
C GLU A 29 27.72 3.53 1.72
N LEU A 30 27.63 2.21 1.68
CA LEU A 30 28.41 1.32 2.53
C LEU A 30 29.65 0.75 1.84
N ASN A 31 29.95 1.16 0.59
CA ASN A 31 31.06 0.67 -0.23
C ASN A 31 31.15 -0.87 -0.30
N MET A 32 29.97 -1.53 -0.36
CA MET A 32 29.90 -2.99 -0.39
C MET A 32 30.39 -3.56 -1.74
N LYS A 33 31.21 -4.62 -1.68
CA LYS A 33 31.76 -5.29 -2.87
C LYS A 33 30.91 -6.49 -3.28
N ILE A 34 29.60 -6.28 -3.41
CA ILE A 34 28.61 -7.31 -3.74
C ILE A 34 27.99 -6.97 -5.09
N PRO A 35 27.69 -7.97 -5.95
CA PRO A 35 26.94 -7.75 -7.17
C PRO A 35 25.57 -7.11 -6.86
N LEU A 36 25.19 -6.09 -7.64
CA LEU A 36 23.96 -5.33 -7.38
C LEU A 36 22.71 -6.22 -7.38
N GLU A 37 22.64 -7.15 -8.32
CA GLU A 37 21.50 -8.07 -8.44
C GLU A 37 21.37 -8.99 -7.22
N GLU A 38 22.48 -9.49 -6.71
CA GLU A 38 22.50 -10.31 -5.48
C GLU A 38 22.00 -9.52 -4.28
N LEU A 39 22.49 -8.29 -4.09
CA LEU A 39 22.07 -7.43 -2.99
C LEU A 39 20.60 -7.02 -3.14
N ALA A 40 20.12 -6.76 -4.37
CA ALA A 40 18.72 -6.43 -4.64
C ALA A 40 17.78 -7.59 -4.27
N ASN A 41 18.14 -8.82 -4.63
CA ASN A 41 17.35 -10.01 -4.28
C ASN A 41 17.31 -10.24 -2.76
N GLN A 42 18.43 -10.01 -2.07
CA GLN A 42 18.47 -10.14 -0.61
C GLN A 42 17.72 -9.01 0.09
N PHE A 43 17.82 -7.78 -0.38
CA PHE A 43 17.08 -6.64 0.13
C PHE A 43 15.56 -6.85 -0.05
N LYS A 44 15.13 -7.25 -1.25
CA LYS A 44 13.73 -7.61 -1.55
C LYS A 44 13.21 -8.62 -0.54
N LYS A 45 13.92 -9.74 -0.38
CA LYS A 45 13.51 -10.79 0.55
C LYS A 45 13.35 -10.29 1.99
N GLU A 46 14.34 -9.54 2.51
CA GLU A 46 14.28 -9.00 3.87
C GLU A 46 13.13 -7.99 4.05
N TRP A 47 12.85 -7.18 3.03
CA TRP A 47 11.74 -6.24 3.03
C TRP A 47 10.39 -6.96 3.06
N GLU A 48 10.18 -7.90 2.16
CA GLU A 48 8.94 -8.68 2.06
C GLU A 48 8.69 -9.50 3.32
N ASP A 49 9.68 -10.20 3.85
CA ASP A 49 9.56 -11.01 5.06
C ASP A 49 9.09 -10.15 6.26
N ARG A 50 9.63 -8.93 6.39
CA ARG A 50 9.24 -8.01 7.47
C ARG A 50 7.89 -7.38 7.25
N TYR A 51 7.62 -6.95 6.02
CA TYR A 51 6.31 -6.42 5.66
C TYR A 51 5.22 -7.45 5.96
N ASN A 52 5.38 -8.67 5.47
CA ASN A 52 4.42 -9.77 5.68
C ASN A 52 4.24 -10.12 7.17
N ALA A 53 5.32 -10.13 7.95
CA ALA A 53 5.25 -10.37 9.38
C ALA A 53 4.47 -9.28 10.15
N LEU A 54 4.47 -8.05 9.68
CA LEU A 54 3.68 -6.95 10.25
C LEU A 54 2.21 -7.06 9.81
N MET A 55 1.96 -7.29 8.53
CA MET A 55 0.61 -7.39 7.96
C MET A 55 -0.17 -8.55 8.57
N SER A 56 0.46 -9.70 8.80
CA SER A 56 -0.20 -10.85 9.45
C SER A 56 -0.74 -10.54 10.86
N LYS A 57 -0.19 -9.54 11.54
CA LYS A 57 -0.54 -9.17 12.92
C LYS A 57 -1.39 -7.90 13.04
N GLY A 58 -1.60 -7.17 11.95
CA GLY A 58 -2.27 -5.87 11.98
C GLY A 58 -1.56 -4.81 12.85
N VAL A 59 -0.27 -4.99 13.10
CA VAL A 59 0.53 -4.10 13.95
C VAL A 59 1.04 -2.94 13.12
N TYR A 60 0.81 -1.73 13.59
CA TYR A 60 1.39 -0.54 12.95
C TYR A 60 2.91 -0.48 13.17
N ARG A 61 3.61 -0.23 12.07
CA ARG A 61 5.00 0.22 12.01
C ARG A 61 5.10 1.26 10.91
N SER A 62 5.80 2.36 11.18
CA SER A 62 6.07 3.34 10.12
C SER A 62 6.96 2.72 9.04
N LEU A 63 6.84 3.23 7.81
CA LEU A 63 7.69 2.78 6.71
C LEU A 63 9.18 2.97 7.04
N ARG A 64 9.53 4.06 7.76
CA ARG A 64 10.89 4.30 8.25
C ARG A 64 11.37 3.24 9.24
N GLN A 65 10.50 2.79 10.13
CA GLN A 65 10.84 1.70 11.06
C GLN A 65 11.01 0.38 10.33
N LEU A 66 10.13 0.07 9.38
CA LEU A 66 10.27 -1.11 8.52
C LEU A 66 11.61 -1.09 7.78
N ALA A 67 11.97 0.04 7.18
CA ALA A 67 13.25 0.21 6.48
C ALA A 67 14.45 0.00 7.42
N ARG A 68 14.43 0.58 8.62
CA ARG A 68 15.47 0.37 9.63
C ARG A 68 15.63 -1.10 10.03
N GLU A 69 14.52 -1.77 10.30
CA GLU A 69 14.52 -3.20 10.65
C GLU A 69 15.02 -4.07 9.51
N THR A 70 14.66 -3.72 8.27
CA THR A 70 15.18 -4.36 7.06
C THR A 70 16.69 -4.21 6.95
N MET A 71 17.22 -2.99 7.15
CA MET A 71 18.66 -2.72 7.14
C MET A 71 19.40 -3.54 8.19
N ILE A 72 18.90 -3.56 9.43
CA ILE A 72 19.53 -4.34 10.53
C ILE A 72 19.62 -5.82 10.14
N SER A 73 18.54 -6.39 9.59
CA SER A 73 18.53 -7.81 9.21
C SER A 73 19.43 -8.10 8.02
N LEU A 74 19.35 -7.29 6.98
CA LEU A 74 20.16 -7.43 5.78
C LEU A 74 21.66 -7.38 6.11
N LEU A 75 22.10 -6.37 6.86
CA LEU A 75 23.51 -6.14 7.14
C LEU A 75 24.11 -7.14 8.14
N ARG A 76 23.28 -7.75 8.99
CA ARG A 76 23.70 -8.83 9.88
C ARG A 76 24.34 -10.01 9.10
N LYS A 77 23.84 -10.27 7.87
CA LYS A 77 24.40 -11.32 7.00
C LYS A 77 25.85 -11.04 6.59
N TYR A 78 26.23 -9.78 6.61
CA TYR A 78 27.57 -9.30 6.24
C TYR A 78 28.44 -8.92 7.45
N SER A 79 27.96 -9.25 8.65
CA SER A 79 28.63 -8.86 9.91
C SER A 79 28.84 -7.34 10.03
N LEU A 80 27.95 -6.56 9.40
CA LEU A 80 27.93 -5.10 9.47
C LEU A 80 26.86 -4.63 10.45
N SER A 81 27.16 -3.53 11.15
CA SER A 81 26.21 -2.84 12.02
C SER A 81 26.26 -1.35 11.74
N LEU A 82 25.11 -0.69 11.85
CA LEU A 82 24.94 0.74 11.67
C LEU A 82 24.69 1.42 13.02
N SER A 83 25.18 2.63 13.15
CA SER A 83 24.81 3.53 14.23
C SER A 83 23.34 3.93 14.15
N PRO A 84 22.72 4.43 15.24
CA PRO A 84 21.35 4.95 15.18
C PRO A 84 21.13 6.03 14.12
N ALA A 85 22.13 6.90 13.90
CA ALA A 85 22.05 7.97 12.91
C ALA A 85 22.05 7.43 11.46
N GLU A 86 22.89 6.43 11.18
CA GLU A 86 22.91 5.76 9.87
C GLU A 86 21.61 4.99 9.62
N LEU A 87 21.07 4.32 10.64
CA LEU A 87 19.75 3.66 10.53
C LEU A 87 18.64 4.67 10.24
N ASP A 88 18.67 5.86 10.84
CA ASP A 88 17.72 6.93 10.56
C ASP A 88 17.87 7.47 9.13
N TYR A 89 19.11 7.63 8.65
CA TYR A 89 19.40 7.99 7.28
C TYR A 89 18.78 6.99 6.30
N PHE A 90 19.10 5.69 6.42
CA PHE A 90 18.52 4.66 5.54
C PHE A 90 17.01 4.55 5.69
N GLY A 91 16.46 4.70 6.90
CA GLY A 91 15.04 4.73 7.14
C GLY A 91 14.33 5.83 6.34
N ASN A 92 14.90 7.03 6.33
CA ASN A 92 14.37 8.16 5.56
C ASN A 92 14.58 7.96 4.05
N ALA A 93 15.78 7.58 3.62
CA ALA A 93 16.12 7.42 2.21
C ALA A 93 15.28 6.33 1.53
N LEU A 94 15.15 5.14 2.14
CA LEU A 94 14.33 4.06 1.61
C LEU A 94 12.83 4.41 1.61
N SER A 95 12.35 5.16 2.62
CA SER A 95 10.97 5.66 2.61
C SER A 95 10.71 6.67 1.50
N SER A 96 11.68 7.53 1.19
CA SER A 96 11.61 8.46 0.05
C SER A 96 11.63 7.70 -1.27
N LEU A 97 12.45 6.67 -1.36
CA LEU A 97 12.56 5.82 -2.54
C LEU A 97 11.22 5.13 -2.89
N VAL A 98 10.42 4.73 -1.90
CA VAL A 98 9.06 4.22 -2.14
C VAL A 98 8.19 5.24 -2.88
N VAL A 99 8.32 6.53 -2.55
CA VAL A 99 7.61 7.60 -3.27
C VAL A 99 8.16 7.77 -4.68
N GLU A 100 9.49 7.80 -4.81
CA GLU A 100 10.19 8.10 -6.07
C GLU A 100 10.00 6.99 -7.11
N THR A 101 9.91 5.73 -6.67
CA THR A 101 9.73 4.56 -7.55
C THR A 101 8.26 4.20 -7.78
N SER A 102 7.31 4.96 -7.19
CA SER A 102 5.89 4.72 -7.40
C SER A 102 5.43 5.16 -8.78
N GLU A 103 4.82 4.25 -9.53
CA GLU A 103 4.23 4.51 -10.85
C GLU A 103 2.79 4.04 -10.91
N LEU A 104 1.93 4.81 -11.59
CA LEU A 104 0.52 4.42 -11.80
C LEU A 104 0.41 3.15 -12.63
N TYR A 105 -0.55 2.31 -12.28
CA TYR A 105 -1.04 1.34 -13.26
C TYR A 105 -1.76 2.08 -14.40
N PRO A 106 -1.65 1.57 -15.64
CA PRO A 106 -2.16 2.28 -16.84
C PRO A 106 -3.67 2.58 -16.81
N ASP A 107 -4.43 1.78 -16.09
CA ASP A 107 -5.90 1.84 -16.01
C ASP A 107 -6.44 2.80 -14.94
N VAL A 108 -5.57 3.40 -14.13
CA VAL A 108 -5.98 4.18 -12.95
C VAL A 108 -6.63 5.51 -13.32
N ILE A 109 -5.99 6.30 -14.18
CA ILE A 109 -6.44 7.67 -14.48
C ILE A 109 -7.84 7.64 -15.10
N ASP A 110 -8.07 6.78 -16.07
CA ASP A 110 -9.36 6.69 -16.77
C ASP A 110 -10.47 6.21 -15.83
N ALA A 111 -10.17 5.20 -14.99
CA ALA A 111 -11.11 4.69 -14.00
C ALA A 111 -11.49 5.75 -12.94
N ILE A 112 -10.50 6.47 -12.39
CA ILE A 112 -10.70 7.54 -11.40
C ILE A 112 -11.50 8.71 -12.00
N ASN A 113 -11.21 9.10 -13.24
CA ASN A 113 -11.96 10.15 -13.95
C ASN A 113 -13.42 9.74 -14.17
N ALA A 114 -13.67 8.51 -14.63
CA ALA A 114 -15.03 8.00 -14.83
C ALA A 114 -15.83 7.98 -13.51
N LEU A 115 -15.23 7.49 -12.42
CA LEU A 115 -15.86 7.50 -11.08
C LEU A 115 -16.13 8.92 -10.58
N THR A 116 -15.24 9.86 -10.88
CA THR A 116 -15.42 11.28 -10.53
C THR A 116 -16.60 11.89 -11.30
N GLN A 117 -16.73 11.61 -12.60
CA GLN A 117 -17.86 12.05 -13.43
C GLN A 117 -19.20 11.45 -12.93
N MET A 118 -19.17 10.23 -12.39
CA MET A 118 -20.32 9.60 -11.76
C MET A 118 -20.66 10.19 -10.38
N GLY A 119 -19.84 11.10 -9.86
CA GLY A 119 -20.01 11.70 -8.53
C GLY A 119 -19.71 10.74 -7.36
N VAL A 120 -19.00 9.65 -7.60
CA VAL A 120 -18.69 8.64 -6.56
C VAL A 120 -17.69 9.18 -5.54
N PRO A 121 -18.04 9.22 -4.24
CA PRO A 121 -17.10 9.64 -3.19
C PRO A 121 -15.94 8.63 -3.06
N MET A 122 -14.70 9.11 -3.11
CA MET A 122 -13.49 8.29 -3.02
C MET A 122 -12.63 8.72 -1.84
N TYR A 123 -12.09 7.75 -1.12
CA TYR A 123 -11.14 7.90 -0.02
C TYR A 123 -9.98 6.93 -0.21
N ILE A 124 -8.86 7.22 0.45
CA ILE A 124 -7.74 6.29 0.60
C ILE A 124 -7.86 5.56 1.94
N LEU A 125 -7.59 4.25 1.90
CA LEU A 125 -7.44 3.40 3.08
C LEU A 125 -6.17 2.56 2.90
N THR A 126 -5.11 2.86 3.66
CA THR A 126 -3.79 2.31 3.41
C THR A 126 -3.01 1.98 4.69
N ASN A 127 -2.10 1.00 4.59
CA ASN A 127 -1.12 0.71 5.63
C ASN A 127 0.14 1.63 5.55
N LEU A 128 0.27 2.43 4.52
CA LEU A 128 1.33 3.45 4.45
C LEU A 128 1.12 4.55 5.51
N ASP A 129 2.21 5.21 5.90
CA ASP A 129 2.13 6.45 6.66
C ASP A 129 1.42 7.54 5.83
N ASN A 130 0.64 8.39 6.48
CA ASN A 130 -0.18 9.41 5.84
C ASN A 130 0.64 10.38 4.96
N ASP A 131 1.84 10.76 5.41
CA ASP A 131 2.72 11.64 4.64
C ASP A 131 3.26 10.95 3.37
N ILE A 132 3.61 9.66 3.46
CA ILE A 132 4.07 8.85 2.32
C ILE A 132 2.94 8.64 1.32
N ALA A 133 1.76 8.21 1.79
CA ALA A 133 0.60 8.06 0.93
C ALA A 133 0.26 9.35 0.16
N LYS A 134 0.24 10.48 0.86
CA LYS A 134 0.00 11.80 0.24
C LYS A 134 1.06 12.19 -0.78
N LYS A 135 2.35 11.94 -0.50
CA LYS A 135 3.44 12.21 -1.44
C LYS A 135 3.30 11.38 -2.71
N ILE A 136 2.97 10.07 -2.58
CA ILE A 136 2.70 9.20 -3.73
C ILE A 136 1.52 9.75 -4.56
N LEU A 137 0.41 10.09 -3.91
CA LEU A 137 -0.77 10.63 -4.58
C LEU A 137 -0.51 11.98 -5.24
N LEU A 138 0.29 12.86 -4.61
CA LEU A 138 0.69 14.16 -5.18
C LEU A 138 1.58 13.97 -6.41
N ARG A 139 2.62 13.14 -6.29
CA ARG A 139 3.54 12.83 -7.40
C ARG A 139 2.79 12.33 -8.65
N ASN A 140 1.74 11.55 -8.42
CA ASN A 140 0.94 10.95 -9.48
C ASN A 140 -0.33 11.76 -9.84
N ASN A 141 -0.47 13.01 -9.36
CA ASN A 141 -1.62 13.90 -9.60
C ASN A 141 -2.98 13.32 -9.17
N LEU A 142 -3.00 12.39 -8.21
CA LEU A 142 -4.22 11.73 -7.76
C LEU A 142 -4.87 12.36 -6.53
N LEU A 143 -4.12 13.09 -5.68
CA LEU A 143 -4.61 13.54 -4.37
C LEU A 143 -5.93 14.29 -4.44
N ARG A 144 -6.14 15.09 -5.49
CA ARG A 144 -7.35 15.92 -5.70
C ARG A 144 -8.65 15.12 -5.85
N TYR A 145 -8.58 13.84 -6.20
CA TYR A 145 -9.76 13.00 -6.41
C TYR A 145 -10.29 12.37 -5.12
N PHE A 146 -9.48 12.37 -4.06
CA PHE A 146 -9.82 11.70 -2.81
C PHE A 146 -10.21 12.72 -1.73
N LYS A 147 -11.36 12.48 -1.07
CA LYS A 147 -11.88 13.33 0.00
C LYS A 147 -11.06 13.24 1.29
N GLY A 148 -10.26 12.18 1.44
CA GLY A 148 -9.41 11.99 2.62
C GLY A 148 -8.57 10.73 2.55
N VAL A 149 -7.60 10.66 3.46
CA VAL A 149 -6.71 9.50 3.66
C VAL A 149 -6.95 8.96 5.06
N VAL A 150 -7.16 7.66 5.16
CA VAL A 150 -7.15 6.89 6.40
C VAL A 150 -5.94 5.97 6.34
N SER A 151 -5.01 6.15 7.24
CA SER A 151 -3.72 5.47 7.25
C SER A 151 -3.42 4.83 8.60
N SER A 152 -2.55 3.83 8.59
CA SER A 152 -2.22 3.07 9.81
C SER A 152 -1.51 3.90 10.88
N ASP A 153 -0.76 4.94 10.50
CA ASP A 153 -0.10 5.85 11.45
C ASP A 153 -1.10 6.74 12.20
N LEU A 154 -2.21 7.14 11.56
CA LEU A 154 -3.27 7.92 12.19
C LEU A 154 -4.11 7.07 13.16
N THR A 155 -4.35 5.81 12.80
CA THR A 155 -5.13 4.88 13.62
C THR A 155 -4.29 4.11 14.64
N LYS A 156 -2.95 4.10 14.50
CA LYS A 156 -1.99 3.27 15.24
C LYS A 156 -2.24 1.76 15.10
N ILE A 157 -2.99 1.39 14.06
CA ILE A 157 -3.36 0.01 13.74
C ILE A 157 -3.40 -0.11 12.23
N GLY A 158 -2.86 -1.21 11.68
CA GLY A 158 -2.86 -1.52 10.27
C GLY A 158 -3.90 -2.58 9.89
N LYS A 159 -4.19 -2.69 8.59
CA LYS A 159 -4.92 -3.81 8.01
C LYS A 159 -4.12 -5.11 8.25
N PRO A 160 -4.77 -6.24 8.49
CA PRO A 160 -6.21 -6.51 8.39
C PRO A 160 -7.03 -6.23 9.65
N ALA A 161 -6.53 -5.50 10.65
CA ALA A 161 -7.27 -5.25 11.88
C ALA A 161 -8.56 -4.45 11.62
N VAL A 162 -9.67 -4.88 12.20
CA VAL A 162 -11.01 -4.31 12.00
C VAL A 162 -11.09 -2.81 12.27
N LYS A 163 -10.32 -2.33 13.25
CA LYS A 163 -10.38 -0.92 13.69
C LYS A 163 -10.00 0.09 12.62
N ILE A 164 -9.11 -0.25 11.66
CA ILE A 164 -8.75 0.69 10.60
C ILE A 164 -9.90 0.85 9.59
N PHE A 165 -10.65 -0.23 9.32
CA PHE A 165 -11.85 -0.18 8.47
C PHE A 165 -12.98 0.61 9.14
N GLN A 166 -13.19 0.43 10.46
CA GLN A 166 -14.13 1.24 11.23
C GLN A 166 -13.77 2.72 11.18
N ALA A 167 -12.47 3.05 11.32
CA ALA A 167 -12.01 4.43 11.20
C ALA A 167 -12.29 5.00 9.80
N ALA A 168 -12.16 4.20 8.74
CA ALA A 168 -12.49 4.61 7.37
C ALA A 168 -13.99 4.91 7.22
N LEU A 169 -14.86 4.02 7.69
CA LEU A 169 -16.31 4.21 7.68
C LEU A 169 -16.72 5.46 8.45
N ASN A 170 -16.19 5.64 9.66
CA ASN A 170 -16.46 6.82 10.48
C ASN A 170 -15.98 8.12 9.81
N ARG A 171 -14.79 8.10 9.18
CA ARG A 171 -14.24 9.26 8.46
C ARG A 171 -15.13 9.70 7.30
N ALA A 172 -15.72 8.74 6.59
CA ALA A 172 -16.61 9.01 5.47
C ALA A 172 -18.07 9.24 5.90
N GLY A 173 -18.45 8.89 7.13
CA GLY A 173 -19.82 8.99 7.63
C GLY A 173 -20.76 8.00 6.96
N VAL A 174 -20.28 6.77 6.65
CA VAL A 174 -21.07 5.77 5.91
C VAL A 174 -21.15 4.43 6.66
N SER A 175 -22.21 3.67 6.36
CA SER A 175 -22.35 2.30 6.86
C SER A 175 -21.53 1.31 6.01
N PRO A 176 -21.25 0.08 6.52
CA PRO A 176 -20.60 -0.96 5.73
C PRO A 176 -21.34 -1.26 4.42
N ASN A 177 -22.68 -1.23 4.45
CA ASN A 177 -23.50 -1.48 3.26
C ASN A 177 -23.36 -0.39 2.19
N ASP A 178 -22.92 0.81 2.55
CA ASP A 178 -22.75 1.95 1.63
C ASP A 178 -21.30 2.13 1.18
N ALA A 179 -20.41 1.22 1.58
CA ALA A 179 -18.98 1.26 1.31
C ALA A 179 -18.53 0.08 0.46
N LEU A 180 -17.46 0.30 -0.31
CA LEU A 180 -16.70 -0.72 -1.03
C LEU A 180 -15.21 -0.46 -0.86
N ILE A 181 -14.46 -1.52 -0.56
CA ILE A 181 -13.00 -1.49 -0.61
C ILE A 181 -12.57 -1.86 -2.03
N VAL A 182 -11.59 -1.15 -2.59
CA VAL A 182 -10.95 -1.45 -3.87
C VAL A 182 -9.47 -1.67 -3.61
N SER A 183 -9.00 -2.89 -3.74
CA SER A 183 -7.64 -3.25 -3.33
C SER A 183 -7.08 -4.44 -4.10
N GLY A 184 -5.76 -4.44 -4.33
CA GLY A 184 -4.99 -5.59 -4.80
C GLY A 184 -4.35 -6.39 -3.65
N LEU A 185 -4.61 -6.05 -2.38
CA LEU A 185 -3.97 -6.66 -1.21
C LEU A 185 -4.89 -7.64 -0.48
N VAL A 186 -4.32 -8.78 -0.09
CA VAL A 186 -5.02 -9.88 0.59
C VAL A 186 -5.55 -9.46 1.97
N GLU A 187 -4.82 -8.61 2.68
CA GLU A 187 -5.21 -8.11 4.00
C GLU A 187 -6.50 -7.30 3.99
N ASP A 188 -6.83 -6.65 2.88
CA ASP A 188 -8.11 -5.96 2.72
C ASP A 188 -9.27 -6.96 2.62
N VAL A 189 -9.09 -8.06 1.89
CA VAL A 189 -10.10 -9.11 1.77
C VAL A 189 -10.35 -9.80 3.11
N ILE A 190 -9.28 -10.06 3.87
CA ILE A 190 -9.36 -10.68 5.20
C ILE A 190 -10.05 -9.74 6.19
N GLY A 191 -9.56 -8.50 6.30
CA GLY A 191 -10.01 -7.56 7.33
C GLY A 191 -11.42 -7.03 7.11
N ALA A 192 -11.81 -6.76 5.87
CA ALA A 192 -13.13 -6.28 5.51
C ALA A 192 -14.25 -7.28 5.86
N LYS A 193 -13.96 -8.58 5.79
CA LYS A 193 -14.93 -9.64 6.08
C LYS A 193 -15.53 -9.53 7.50
N PHE A 194 -14.76 -9.09 8.47
CA PHE A 194 -15.24 -8.98 9.87
C PHE A 194 -16.28 -7.87 10.09
N LEU A 195 -16.48 -7.01 9.10
CA LEU A 195 -17.49 -5.94 9.11
C LEU A 195 -18.54 -6.09 8.00
N ASP A 196 -18.57 -7.25 7.32
CA ASP A 196 -19.39 -7.48 6.13
C ASP A 196 -19.17 -6.42 5.02
N LEU A 197 -17.98 -5.81 5.01
CA LEU A 197 -17.57 -4.88 3.97
C LEU A 197 -17.30 -5.63 2.68
N LYS A 198 -17.85 -5.11 1.59
CA LYS A 198 -17.66 -5.65 0.25
C LYS A 198 -16.29 -5.19 -0.30
N VAL A 199 -15.54 -6.13 -0.87
CA VAL A 199 -14.25 -5.88 -1.50
C VAL A 199 -14.34 -6.16 -3.00
N VAL A 200 -13.91 -5.19 -3.80
CA VAL A 200 -13.55 -5.39 -5.20
C VAL A 200 -12.05 -5.61 -5.22
N PHE A 201 -11.65 -6.86 -5.42
CA PHE A 201 -10.24 -7.23 -5.49
C PHE A 201 -9.72 -6.99 -6.91
N VAL A 202 -8.66 -6.21 -7.02
CA VAL A 202 -7.98 -5.92 -8.30
C VAL A 202 -6.78 -6.86 -8.40
N ARG A 203 -6.82 -7.84 -9.26
CA ARG A 203 -5.74 -8.82 -9.43
C ARG A 203 -4.55 -8.19 -10.15
N ARG A 204 -3.66 -7.61 -9.37
CA ARG A 204 -2.38 -7.04 -9.85
C ARG A 204 -1.24 -8.06 -9.86
N THR A 205 -1.35 -9.07 -9.00
CA THR A 205 -0.36 -10.14 -8.83
C THR A 205 -1.06 -11.49 -8.72
N ASP A 206 -0.33 -12.57 -8.97
CA ASP A 206 -0.86 -13.93 -8.81
C ASP A 206 -0.74 -14.35 -7.33
N VAL A 207 -1.79 -14.08 -6.56
CA VAL A 207 -1.89 -14.45 -5.14
C VAL A 207 -3.13 -15.30 -4.90
N GLN A 208 -3.00 -16.25 -3.97
CA GLN A 208 -4.15 -17.02 -3.50
C GLN A 208 -4.92 -16.21 -2.46
N LEU A 209 -6.24 -16.10 -2.66
CA LEU A 209 -7.12 -15.44 -1.71
C LEU A 209 -7.69 -16.47 -0.74
N PRO A 210 -7.51 -16.28 0.59
CA PRO A 210 -8.05 -17.19 1.60
C PRO A 210 -9.58 -17.06 1.74
N VAL A 211 -10.16 -15.98 1.22
CA VAL A 211 -11.58 -15.67 1.25
C VAL A 211 -11.98 -15.10 -0.11
N LYS A 212 -13.16 -15.49 -0.60
CA LYS A 212 -13.68 -14.95 -1.86
C LYS A 212 -14.09 -13.47 -1.69
N PRO A 213 -13.59 -12.56 -2.53
CA PRO A 213 -14.03 -11.17 -2.54
C PRO A 213 -15.44 -11.04 -3.11
N PHE A 214 -16.07 -9.87 -2.95
CA PHE A 214 -17.38 -9.58 -3.52
C PHE A 214 -17.33 -9.53 -5.05
N TYR A 215 -16.32 -8.86 -5.61
CA TYR A 215 -15.93 -8.91 -7.01
C TYR A 215 -14.42 -9.12 -7.14
N GLU A 216 -14.03 -9.77 -8.23
CA GLU A 216 -12.65 -9.86 -8.65
C GLU A 216 -12.55 -9.30 -10.07
N ILE A 217 -11.60 -8.37 -10.26
CA ILE A 217 -11.35 -7.69 -11.54
C ILE A 217 -9.87 -7.72 -11.87
N THR A 218 -9.53 -7.61 -13.14
CA THR A 218 -8.14 -7.55 -13.62
C THR A 218 -7.70 -6.14 -13.98
N THR A 219 -8.67 -5.21 -14.10
CA THR A 219 -8.44 -3.80 -14.43
C THR A 219 -9.47 -2.91 -13.73
N LEU A 220 -9.03 -1.75 -13.25
CA LEU A 220 -9.92 -0.75 -12.66
C LEU A 220 -10.92 -0.16 -13.65
N SER A 221 -10.68 -0.32 -14.95
CA SER A 221 -11.64 0.09 -16.00
C SER A 221 -13.00 -0.62 -15.90
N GLN A 222 -13.07 -1.77 -15.21
CA GLN A 222 -14.31 -2.50 -14.95
C GLN A 222 -15.14 -1.90 -13.80
N LEU A 223 -14.52 -1.05 -12.96
CA LEU A 223 -15.14 -0.55 -11.72
C LEU A 223 -16.37 0.33 -11.95
N PRO A 224 -16.42 1.25 -12.94
CA PRO A 224 -17.61 2.07 -13.22
C PRO A 224 -18.85 1.23 -13.53
N GLU A 225 -18.70 0.15 -14.30
CA GLU A 225 -19.83 -0.76 -14.61
C GLU A 225 -20.31 -1.49 -13.35
N ILE A 226 -19.40 -1.96 -12.50
CA ILE A 226 -19.72 -2.60 -11.23
C ILE A 226 -20.50 -1.64 -10.33
N ILE A 227 -20.05 -0.39 -10.22
CA ILE A 227 -20.73 0.63 -9.40
C ILE A 227 -22.14 0.90 -9.91
N ASN A 228 -22.34 0.99 -11.23
CA ASN A 228 -23.67 1.14 -11.81
C ASN A 228 -24.60 -0.03 -11.44
N LYS A 229 -24.11 -1.28 -11.56
CA LYS A 229 -24.89 -2.48 -11.20
C LYS A 229 -25.26 -2.56 -9.71
N ILE A 230 -24.40 -2.07 -8.82
CA ILE A 230 -24.65 -2.14 -7.37
C ILE A 230 -25.60 -1.01 -6.91
N ASN A 231 -25.67 0.11 -7.63
CA ASN A 231 -26.52 1.24 -7.29
C ASN A 231 -27.94 1.13 -7.87
N GLN A 232 -28.20 0.15 -8.74
CA GLN A 232 -29.55 -0.24 -9.21
C GLN A 232 -30.24 -1.12 -8.18
#